data_ecd7c4c7d13ebfb1e1e79eedea4c2ec6
#
_entry.id   ecd7c4c7d13ebfb1e1e79eedea4c2ec6
#
_cell.length_a   1.000
_cell.length_b   1.000
_cell.length_c   1.000
_cell.angle_alpha   90.00
_cell.angle_beta   90.00
_cell.angle_gamma   90.00
#
_symmetry.space_group_name_H-M   'P 1'
#
loop_
_entity.id
_entity.type
_entity.pdbx_description
1 polymer ?
#
loop_
_entity_poly.entity_id
_entity_poly.type
_entity_poly.pdbx_seq_one_letter_code
_entity_poly.pdbx_strand_id
1 'polypeptide(L)'
;PASRERLEGNHYRILYESRGLPPALRSEEHTAQIDAEEARERQDKFKNGDINLLSSSTTFEVGVDLGNLDSVFLRNVPPESFNYAQRAGRAGRRDSPGLVLTYCRRNPHDLYHYEEPEERVIEGTINPPRLNMTNEKIVRRHMVAVALSEFFKTDRERFKNVEIFVGDWHAPRATNDLHGFCEGNGELKDALSRIVPENMHGRVGLENDAWVAKIAGEDSRLALAEAEVCGDYTAMKSLRSEHYERGKDYWVARIGKRMNTIAREQTLNFLSRKAVIPKYGFPVDVVELETHSTDGQSTGVALQRDLSQAIAEYAPGGKVVANKLEWESCGVKAVAGKGWPVRHYRYDDARNFTQWNEGDEELPPGESKYLVPAFGFVTPLFKKPSEPKGRARRLYATRPFFQGFEVQPEVKTFLGVQVTRAVPGVLVILCEGRNREGFYICRSCGCHTTARQKSHKSPFNSDCGGVLERFSLGHELATDVVRLQFPGVKGEWDAYSVAYAILLGAADTLQVPDTDLNVTIAGGDQPGESAVVLYDNVPGGAGLVAQLEKEKVFAKVLDAAKERVRGNCGCSSSCYGCLRSYRNQFAHTQLNRLRALAILTR
;
A
#
# COMPACT_ATOMS: atom_id res chain seq x y z
N PRO A 1 25.20 18.60 -47.35
CA PRO A 1 24.23 18.58 -48.48
C PRO A 1 23.42 17.30 -48.54
N ALA A 2 24.06 16.12 -48.50
CA ALA A 2 23.38 14.82 -48.61
C ALA A 2 22.35 14.52 -47.50
N SER A 3 22.46 15.12 -46.32
CA SER A 3 21.49 14.98 -45.21
C SER A 3 20.22 15.83 -45.41
N ARG A 4 20.31 16.93 -46.17
CA ARG A 4 19.14 17.75 -46.52
C ARG A 4 18.27 17.12 -47.60
N GLU A 5 18.86 16.53 -48.62
CA GLU A 5 18.11 15.82 -49.68
C GLU A 5 17.34 14.61 -49.18
N ARG A 6 17.85 13.88 -48.18
CA ARG A 6 17.13 12.77 -47.51
C ARG A 6 15.89 13.21 -46.72
N LEU A 7 15.77 14.47 -46.40
CA LEU A 7 14.65 15.02 -45.63
C LEU A 7 13.59 15.70 -46.52
N GLU A 8 13.84 15.90 -47.82
CA GLU A 8 12.91 16.62 -48.74
C GLU A 8 11.58 15.91 -48.98
N GLY A 9 11.46 14.64 -48.71
CA GLY A 9 10.21 13.90 -48.78
C GLY A 9 9.66 13.46 -47.42
N ASN A 10 10.23 13.94 -46.32
CA ASN A 10 9.83 13.50 -44.97
C ASN A 10 8.48 14.11 -44.60
N HIS A 11 7.50 13.25 -44.36
CA HIS A 11 6.12 13.59 -43.99
C HIS A 11 6.07 14.59 -42.82
N TYR A 12 6.92 14.42 -41.82
CA TYR A 12 6.97 15.31 -40.66
C TYR A 12 7.47 16.72 -41.00
N ARG A 13 8.45 16.84 -41.92
CA ARG A 13 8.93 18.12 -42.39
C ARG A 13 7.86 18.86 -43.20
N ILE A 14 7.15 18.14 -44.08
CA ILE A 14 6.03 18.70 -44.83
C ILE A 14 4.92 19.18 -43.92
N LEU A 15 4.60 18.43 -42.86
CA LEU A 15 3.64 18.81 -41.81
C LEU A 15 4.08 20.08 -41.05
N TYR A 16 5.37 20.22 -40.71
CA TYR A 16 5.91 21.41 -40.07
C TYR A 16 5.95 22.63 -40.97
N GLU A 17 6.27 22.45 -42.24
CA GLU A 17 6.39 23.53 -43.22
C GLU A 17 5.03 23.96 -43.80
N SER A 18 4.05 23.06 -43.87
CA SER A 18 2.73 23.32 -44.46
C SER A 18 1.69 23.90 -43.49
N ARG A 19 1.90 23.75 -42.20
CA ARG A 19 1.02 24.34 -41.18
C ARG A 19 1.63 25.67 -40.75
N GLY A 20 0.89 26.76 -40.85
CA GLY A 20 1.24 28.06 -40.26
C GLY A 20 1.65 27.97 -38.80
N LEU A 21 1.65 29.06 -38.03
CA LEU A 21 1.97 29.05 -36.62
C LEU A 21 1.25 27.88 -35.89
N PRO A 22 1.99 27.05 -35.11
CA PRO A 22 1.39 25.95 -34.40
C PRO A 22 0.27 26.48 -33.51
N PRO A 23 -0.84 25.73 -33.37
CA PRO A 23 -1.94 26.15 -32.50
C PRO A 23 -1.41 26.36 -31.07
N ALA A 24 -1.96 27.35 -30.38
CA ALA A 24 -1.57 27.63 -29.00
C ALA A 24 -1.70 26.37 -28.15
N LEU A 25 -0.64 26.03 -27.43
CA LEU A 25 -0.64 24.89 -26.52
C LEU A 25 -1.57 25.18 -25.34
N ARG A 26 -2.65 24.42 -25.24
CA ARG A 26 -3.57 24.43 -24.10
C ARG A 26 -3.35 23.14 -23.33
N SER A 27 -2.67 23.26 -22.18
CA SER A 27 -2.29 22.10 -21.37
C SER A 27 -3.04 22.07 -20.05
N GLU A 28 -3.50 20.88 -19.69
CA GLU A 28 -4.07 20.59 -18.38
C GLU A 28 -3.43 19.33 -17.78
N GLU A 29 -3.55 19.17 -16.45
CA GLU A 29 -3.12 17.94 -15.78
C GLU A 29 -4.30 17.00 -15.53
N HIS A 30 -4.04 15.70 -15.56
CA HIS A 30 -4.99 14.67 -15.16
C HIS A 30 -4.27 13.64 -14.28
N THR A 31 -4.48 13.76 -13.00
CA THR A 31 -3.83 12.91 -11.99
C THR A 31 -4.86 12.37 -11.01
N ALA A 32 -4.53 11.33 -10.28
CA ALA A 32 -5.38 10.80 -9.21
C ALA A 32 -5.55 11.78 -8.00
N GLN A 33 -4.92 12.96 -8.09
CA GLN A 33 -4.97 14.00 -7.04
C GLN A 33 -6.07 15.05 -7.28
N ILE A 34 -6.69 15.07 -8.45
CA ILE A 34 -7.86 15.91 -8.76
C ILE A 34 -9.15 15.14 -8.47
N ASP A 35 -10.23 15.86 -8.17
CA ASP A 35 -11.50 15.18 -7.95
C ASP A 35 -12.08 14.55 -9.22
N ALA A 36 -13.01 13.62 -9.05
CA ALA A 36 -13.51 12.81 -10.16
C ALA A 36 -14.34 13.62 -11.17
N GLU A 37 -14.99 14.70 -10.74
CA GLU A 37 -15.81 15.56 -11.60
C GLU A 37 -14.90 16.43 -12.48
N GLU A 38 -13.92 17.09 -11.87
CA GLU A 38 -12.91 17.89 -12.60
C GLU A 38 -12.08 17.00 -13.57
N ALA A 39 -11.75 15.78 -13.16
CA ALA A 39 -11.05 14.83 -14.03
C ALA A 39 -11.86 14.48 -15.30
N ARG A 40 -13.16 14.25 -15.17
CA ARG A 40 -14.07 13.98 -16.29
C ARG A 40 -14.20 15.21 -17.20
N GLU A 41 -14.39 16.39 -16.62
CA GLU A 41 -14.50 17.63 -17.38
C GLU A 41 -13.25 17.87 -18.25
N ARG A 42 -12.05 17.67 -17.70
CA ARG A 42 -10.79 17.79 -18.44
C ARG A 42 -10.65 16.74 -19.53
N GLN A 43 -11.10 15.51 -19.26
CA GLN A 43 -11.11 14.45 -20.26
C GLN A 43 -12.03 14.79 -21.45
N ASP A 44 -13.21 15.33 -21.17
CA ASP A 44 -14.16 15.73 -22.21
C ASP A 44 -13.63 16.92 -23.01
N LYS A 45 -13.05 17.94 -22.36
CA LYS A 45 -12.36 19.05 -23.04
C LYS A 45 -11.23 18.58 -23.95
N PHE A 46 -10.47 17.56 -23.53
CA PHE A 46 -9.40 16.99 -24.34
C PHE A 46 -9.96 16.23 -25.54
N LYS A 47 -11.02 15.44 -25.37
CA LYS A 47 -11.70 14.74 -26.48
C LYS A 47 -12.28 15.69 -27.53
N ASN A 48 -12.80 16.83 -27.08
CA ASN A 48 -13.39 17.86 -27.93
C ASN A 48 -12.35 18.78 -28.60
N GLY A 49 -11.06 18.67 -28.22
CA GLY A 49 -10.00 19.50 -28.76
C GLY A 49 -9.85 20.88 -28.11
N ASP A 50 -10.61 21.17 -27.04
CA ASP A 50 -10.46 22.40 -26.27
C ASP A 50 -9.11 22.45 -25.54
N ILE A 51 -8.60 21.28 -25.17
CA ILE A 51 -7.27 21.02 -24.62
C ILE A 51 -6.53 20.14 -25.63
N ASN A 52 -5.31 20.49 -25.99
CA ASN A 52 -4.50 19.73 -26.94
C ASN A 52 -3.26 19.08 -26.34
N LEU A 53 -2.97 19.31 -25.07
CA LEU A 53 -1.95 18.61 -24.28
C LEU A 53 -2.51 18.22 -22.92
N LEU A 54 -2.48 16.93 -22.60
CA LEU A 54 -2.91 16.41 -21.32
C LEU A 54 -1.72 15.77 -20.60
N SER A 55 -1.29 16.39 -19.46
CA SER A 55 -0.24 15.83 -18.63
C SER A 55 -0.85 14.86 -17.62
N SER A 56 -0.49 13.59 -17.70
CA SER A 56 -1.09 12.54 -16.88
C SER A 56 -0.04 11.75 -16.08
N SER A 57 -0.46 11.24 -14.95
CA SER A 57 0.24 10.15 -14.25
C SER A 57 -0.15 8.79 -14.87
N THR A 58 -0.29 7.75 -14.07
CA THR A 58 -0.73 6.41 -14.52
C THR A 58 -2.24 6.29 -14.77
N THR A 59 -3.01 7.37 -14.61
CA THR A 59 -4.48 7.35 -14.69
C THR A 59 -5.03 6.90 -16.03
N PHE A 60 -4.26 7.01 -17.11
CA PHE A 60 -4.65 6.59 -18.44
C PHE A 60 -3.98 5.30 -18.94
N GLU A 61 -3.34 4.57 -18.05
CA GLU A 61 -2.72 3.30 -18.41
C GLU A 61 -3.77 2.26 -18.85
N VAL A 62 -4.89 2.18 -18.14
CA VAL A 62 -5.91 1.15 -18.34
C VAL A 62 -7.31 1.74 -18.52
N GLY A 63 -8.01 1.25 -19.55
CA GLY A 63 -9.47 1.32 -19.63
C GLY A 63 -10.12 2.66 -19.96
N VAL A 64 -9.36 3.74 -20.18
CA VAL A 64 -9.93 5.07 -20.48
C VAL A 64 -9.86 5.37 -21.97
N ASP A 65 -10.99 5.76 -22.55
CA ASP A 65 -11.03 6.25 -23.91
C ASP A 65 -10.69 7.75 -23.95
N LEU A 66 -9.59 8.10 -24.62
CA LEU A 66 -9.11 9.47 -24.81
C LEU A 66 -9.41 10.03 -26.21
N GLY A 67 -10.14 9.27 -27.03
CA GLY A 67 -10.34 9.63 -28.43
C GLY A 67 -9.10 9.35 -29.29
N ASN A 68 -8.88 10.15 -30.32
CA ASN A 68 -7.75 10.02 -31.22
C ASN A 68 -6.53 10.75 -30.66
N LEU A 69 -5.48 10.01 -30.33
CA LEU A 69 -4.19 10.57 -29.93
C LEU A 69 -3.20 10.46 -31.08
N ASP A 70 -2.63 11.57 -31.49
CA ASP A 70 -1.57 11.60 -32.49
C ASP A 70 -0.23 11.20 -31.87
N SER A 71 0.02 11.59 -30.64
CA SER A 71 1.29 11.32 -29.99
C SER A 71 1.18 11.09 -28.48
N VAL A 72 2.09 10.27 -27.98
CA VAL A 72 2.30 10.04 -26.54
C VAL A 72 3.75 10.35 -26.21
N PHE A 73 3.94 11.21 -25.21
CA PHE A 73 5.25 11.54 -24.67
C PHE A 73 5.45 10.94 -23.28
N LEU A 74 6.36 9.98 -23.16
CA LEU A 74 6.74 9.36 -21.91
C LEU A 74 7.95 10.10 -21.32
N ARG A 75 7.74 10.75 -20.18
CA ARG A 75 8.76 11.57 -19.49
C ARG A 75 9.89 10.75 -18.86
N ASN A 76 9.73 9.46 -18.75
CA ASN A 76 10.70 8.46 -18.29
C ASN A 76 10.36 7.11 -18.89
N VAL A 77 11.31 6.19 -18.88
CA VAL A 77 11.03 4.79 -19.25
C VAL A 77 10.05 4.20 -18.22
N PRO A 78 8.94 3.57 -18.64
CA PRO A 78 8.06 2.85 -17.74
C PRO A 78 8.79 1.72 -17.01
N PRO A 79 8.31 1.31 -15.81
CA PRO A 79 8.99 0.28 -15.02
C PRO A 79 9.04 -1.08 -15.71
N GLU A 80 8.02 -1.42 -16.51
CA GLU A 80 7.89 -2.71 -17.18
C GLU A 80 7.44 -2.53 -18.64
N SER A 81 7.75 -3.54 -19.47
CA SER A 81 7.37 -3.54 -20.89
C SER A 81 5.85 -3.48 -21.11
N PHE A 82 5.06 -4.14 -20.26
CA PHE A 82 3.60 -4.06 -20.36
C PHE A 82 3.07 -2.66 -20.04
N ASN A 83 3.67 -1.92 -19.11
CA ASN A 83 3.31 -0.53 -18.86
C ASN A 83 3.61 0.35 -20.07
N TYR A 84 4.77 0.09 -20.72
CA TYR A 84 5.10 0.77 -21.97
C TYR A 84 4.04 0.48 -23.04
N ALA A 85 3.72 -0.78 -23.30
CA ALA A 85 2.72 -1.18 -24.29
C ALA A 85 1.34 -0.56 -24.02
N GLN A 86 0.89 -0.51 -22.76
CA GLN A 86 -0.38 0.10 -22.37
C GLN A 86 -0.40 1.62 -22.58
N ARG A 87 0.71 2.32 -22.36
CA ARG A 87 0.82 3.77 -22.57
C ARG A 87 1.03 4.11 -24.04
N ALA A 88 1.96 3.41 -24.69
CA ALA A 88 2.26 3.59 -26.11
C ALA A 88 1.07 3.27 -27.01
N GLY A 89 0.32 2.21 -26.69
CA GLY A 89 -0.89 1.80 -27.42
C GLY A 89 -2.07 2.78 -27.33
N ARG A 90 -1.90 3.93 -26.69
CA ARG A 90 -2.87 5.04 -26.72
C ARG A 90 -2.72 5.90 -27.97
N ALA A 91 -1.53 5.95 -28.59
CA ALA A 91 -1.28 6.68 -29.83
C ALA A 91 -1.64 5.85 -31.07
N GLY A 92 -2.01 6.52 -32.15
CA GLY A 92 -2.24 5.88 -33.46
C GLY A 92 -3.51 5.06 -33.54
N ARG A 93 -4.59 5.47 -32.92
CA ARG A 93 -5.89 4.81 -33.07
C ARG A 93 -6.54 5.18 -34.39
N ARG A 94 -7.18 4.16 -35.01
CA ARG A 94 -7.79 4.21 -36.33
C ARG A 94 -6.70 4.37 -37.41
N ASP A 95 -6.99 4.88 -38.55
CA ASP A 95 -6.16 4.85 -39.78
C ASP A 95 -4.97 5.84 -39.78
N SER A 96 -4.54 6.34 -38.60
CA SER A 96 -3.41 7.26 -38.50
C SER A 96 -2.23 6.65 -37.70
N PRO A 97 -0.98 6.84 -38.17
CA PRO A 97 0.20 6.42 -37.39
C PRO A 97 0.33 7.24 -36.12
N GLY A 98 0.63 6.60 -35.00
CA GLY A 98 0.92 7.25 -33.72
C GLY A 98 2.41 7.48 -33.53
N LEU A 99 2.77 8.60 -32.92
CA LEU A 99 4.14 8.86 -32.49
C LEU A 99 4.26 8.61 -30.98
N VAL A 100 5.20 7.75 -30.59
CA VAL A 100 5.56 7.56 -29.20
C VAL A 100 6.99 8.04 -28.97
N LEU A 101 7.16 8.99 -28.08
CA LEU A 101 8.46 9.53 -27.70
C LEU A 101 8.74 9.24 -26.24
N THR A 102 9.78 8.45 -25.95
CA THR A 102 10.22 8.13 -24.59
C THR A 102 11.50 8.86 -24.26
N TYR A 103 11.47 9.70 -23.22
CA TYR A 103 12.65 10.40 -22.72
C TYR A 103 13.35 9.56 -21.64
N CYS A 104 14.54 9.07 -21.95
CA CYS A 104 15.39 8.36 -21.00
C CYS A 104 16.18 9.36 -20.16
N ARG A 105 15.97 9.33 -18.86
CA ARG A 105 16.73 10.14 -17.90
C ARG A 105 18.10 9.52 -17.65
N ARG A 106 19.03 10.32 -17.15
CA ARG A 106 20.35 9.82 -16.73
C ARG A 106 20.27 9.14 -15.35
N ASN A 107 19.29 8.25 -15.16
CA ASN A 107 19.21 7.36 -14.03
C ASN A 107 19.50 5.93 -14.51
N PRO A 108 19.95 5.05 -13.62
CA PRO A 108 20.38 3.71 -14.01
C PRO A 108 19.28 2.83 -14.63
N HIS A 109 18.04 2.98 -14.19
CA HIS A 109 16.89 2.27 -14.76
C HIS A 109 16.69 2.66 -16.23
N ASP A 110 16.56 3.96 -16.51
CA ASP A 110 16.31 4.45 -17.86
C ASP A 110 17.50 4.14 -18.80
N LEU A 111 18.75 4.26 -18.29
CA LEU A 111 19.95 3.94 -19.06
C LEU A 111 20.05 2.45 -19.40
N TYR A 112 19.69 1.57 -18.48
CA TYR A 112 19.65 0.12 -18.73
C TYR A 112 18.69 -0.21 -19.89
N HIS A 113 17.49 0.38 -19.90
CA HIS A 113 16.52 0.17 -20.96
C HIS A 113 16.91 0.86 -22.28
N TYR A 114 17.65 1.96 -22.22
CA TYR A 114 18.12 2.70 -23.38
C TYR A 114 19.19 1.96 -24.18
N GLU A 115 19.99 1.12 -23.54
CA GLU A 115 21.03 0.33 -24.20
C GLU A 115 20.47 -0.68 -25.20
N GLU A 116 19.33 -1.33 -24.86
CA GLU A 116 18.66 -2.33 -25.71
C GLU A 116 17.12 -2.11 -25.66
N PRO A 117 16.62 -1.02 -26.24
CA PRO A 117 15.22 -0.62 -26.08
C PRO A 117 14.24 -1.56 -26.78
N GLU A 118 14.64 -2.18 -27.88
CA GLU A 118 13.80 -3.14 -28.61
C GLU A 118 13.50 -4.36 -27.74
N GLU A 119 14.53 -4.98 -27.17
CA GLU A 119 14.40 -6.21 -26.37
C GLU A 119 13.81 -5.95 -24.99
N ARG A 120 14.20 -4.84 -24.34
CA ARG A 120 13.87 -4.58 -22.92
C ARG A 120 12.58 -3.78 -22.72
N VAL A 121 12.11 -3.05 -23.73
CA VAL A 121 10.93 -2.18 -23.62
C VAL A 121 9.84 -2.58 -24.60
N ILE A 122 10.18 -2.74 -25.89
CA ILE A 122 9.18 -2.95 -26.96
C ILE A 122 8.74 -4.40 -27.01
N GLU A 123 9.69 -5.35 -27.07
CA GLU A 123 9.46 -6.79 -27.15
C GLU A 123 9.50 -7.48 -25.79
N GLY A 124 9.63 -6.73 -24.71
CA GLY A 124 9.83 -7.26 -23.37
C GLY A 124 8.77 -8.29 -22.96
N THR A 125 9.19 -9.26 -22.18
CA THR A 125 8.33 -10.37 -21.72
C THR A 125 7.22 -9.87 -20.82
N ILE A 126 5.98 -10.21 -21.13
CA ILE A 126 4.80 -9.93 -20.29
C ILE A 126 4.47 -11.19 -19.52
N ASN A 127 4.67 -11.15 -18.22
CA ASN A 127 4.36 -12.28 -17.34
C ASN A 127 2.87 -12.33 -17.03
N PRO A 128 2.22 -13.52 -17.08
CA PRO A 128 0.81 -13.64 -16.68
C PRO A 128 0.66 -13.37 -15.19
N PRO A 129 -0.43 -12.68 -14.78
CA PRO A 129 -0.69 -12.44 -13.37
C PRO A 129 -0.95 -13.75 -12.62
N ARG A 130 -0.42 -13.86 -11.41
CA ARG A 130 -0.71 -14.98 -10.51
C ARG A 130 -1.79 -14.58 -9.52
N LEU A 131 -2.79 -15.42 -9.37
CA LEU A 131 -3.91 -15.20 -8.46
C LEU A 131 -3.78 -16.15 -7.27
N ASN A 132 -3.77 -15.60 -6.06
CA ASN A 132 -3.86 -16.37 -4.83
C ASN A 132 -5.30 -16.29 -4.28
N MET A 133 -6.02 -17.40 -4.38
CA MET A 133 -7.40 -17.51 -3.89
C MET A 133 -7.47 -17.94 -2.41
N THR A 134 -6.34 -18.15 -1.75
CA THR A 134 -6.28 -18.65 -0.37
C THR A 134 -5.94 -17.56 0.66
N ASN A 135 -6.02 -16.28 0.28
CA ASN A 135 -5.87 -15.19 1.21
C ASN A 135 -7.11 -15.03 2.09
N GLU A 136 -6.99 -15.30 3.38
CA GLU A 136 -8.11 -15.30 4.33
C GLU A 136 -8.85 -13.95 4.38
N LYS A 137 -8.14 -12.83 4.33
CA LYS A 137 -8.74 -11.48 4.36
C LYS A 137 -9.57 -11.21 3.10
N ILE A 138 -9.10 -11.66 1.93
CA ILE A 138 -9.84 -11.54 0.67
C ILE A 138 -11.08 -12.44 0.71
N VAL A 139 -10.90 -13.70 1.11
CA VAL A 139 -12.01 -14.68 1.24
C VAL A 139 -13.08 -14.13 2.17
N ARG A 140 -12.72 -13.65 3.36
CA ARG A 140 -13.67 -13.05 4.32
C ARG A 140 -14.46 -11.87 3.72
N ARG A 141 -13.80 -10.98 2.96
CA ARG A 141 -14.50 -9.86 2.30
C ARG A 141 -15.52 -10.32 1.28
N HIS A 142 -15.20 -11.38 0.53
CA HIS A 142 -16.16 -11.98 -0.39
C HIS A 142 -17.33 -12.64 0.35
N MET A 143 -17.05 -13.34 1.45
CA MET A 143 -18.12 -13.89 2.31
C MET A 143 -19.04 -12.79 2.84
N VAL A 144 -18.48 -11.69 3.34
CA VAL A 144 -19.25 -10.53 3.80
C VAL A 144 -20.07 -9.92 2.66
N ALA A 145 -19.49 -9.79 1.47
CA ALA A 145 -20.21 -9.23 0.32
C ALA A 145 -21.41 -10.09 -0.08
N VAL A 146 -21.26 -11.42 -0.07
CA VAL A 146 -22.37 -12.36 -0.33
C VAL A 146 -23.43 -12.27 0.77
N ALA A 147 -23.04 -12.29 2.05
CA ALA A 147 -23.95 -12.17 3.17
C ALA A 147 -24.74 -10.85 3.13
N LEU A 148 -24.08 -9.73 2.87
CA LEU A 148 -24.73 -8.42 2.71
C LEU A 148 -25.65 -8.38 1.48
N SER A 149 -25.26 -9.02 0.38
CA SER A 149 -26.10 -9.09 -0.81
C SER A 149 -27.44 -9.79 -0.52
N GLU A 150 -27.39 -10.91 0.20
CA GLU A 150 -28.61 -11.62 0.60
C GLU A 150 -29.41 -10.84 1.65
N PHE A 151 -28.74 -10.23 2.62
CA PHE A 151 -29.34 -9.39 3.63
C PHE A 151 -30.09 -8.18 3.04
N PHE A 152 -29.51 -7.47 2.08
CA PHE A 152 -30.15 -6.34 1.42
C PHE A 152 -31.35 -6.72 0.53
N LYS A 153 -31.49 -7.98 0.16
CA LYS A 153 -32.71 -8.46 -0.51
C LYS A 153 -33.92 -8.45 0.45
N THR A 154 -33.67 -8.63 1.75
CA THR A 154 -34.72 -8.60 2.78
C THR A 154 -35.10 -7.19 3.21
N ASP A 155 -34.14 -6.24 3.15
CA ASP A 155 -34.36 -4.83 3.50
C ASP A 155 -33.55 -3.90 2.56
N ARG A 156 -34.17 -3.54 1.43
CA ARG A 156 -33.54 -2.69 0.40
C ARG A 156 -33.31 -1.24 0.85
N GLU A 157 -34.03 -0.76 1.86
CA GLU A 157 -33.86 0.62 2.37
C GLU A 157 -32.48 0.80 2.97
N ARG A 158 -31.94 -0.21 3.65
CA ARG A 158 -30.62 -0.20 4.27
C ARG A 158 -29.45 -0.04 3.29
N PHE A 159 -29.71 -0.30 2.02
CA PHE A 159 -28.72 -0.14 0.98
C PHE A 159 -28.48 1.33 0.56
N LYS A 160 -29.38 2.27 0.94
CA LYS A 160 -29.36 3.64 0.42
C LYS A 160 -28.19 4.47 0.93
N ASN A 161 -28.06 4.59 2.23
CA ASN A 161 -27.00 5.42 2.85
C ASN A 161 -26.63 4.94 4.24
N VAL A 162 -25.53 5.49 4.77
CA VAL A 162 -24.96 5.09 6.06
C VAL A 162 -25.94 5.29 7.22
N GLU A 163 -26.67 6.41 7.25
CA GLU A 163 -27.64 6.70 8.31
C GLU A 163 -28.69 5.59 8.44
N ILE A 164 -29.29 5.18 7.33
CA ILE A 164 -30.29 4.11 7.30
C ILE A 164 -29.65 2.75 7.60
N PHE A 165 -28.45 2.50 7.08
CA PHE A 165 -27.72 1.26 7.30
C PHE A 165 -27.37 1.03 8.77
N VAL A 166 -26.81 2.02 9.43
CA VAL A 166 -26.43 1.98 10.85
C VAL A 166 -27.66 2.01 11.77
N GLY A 167 -28.66 2.78 11.42
CA GLY A 167 -29.92 2.96 12.16
C GLY A 167 -29.80 4.02 13.25
N ASP A 168 -29.28 3.70 14.42
CA ASP A 168 -29.07 4.67 15.51
C ASP A 168 -27.57 4.90 15.74
N TRP A 169 -27.17 6.16 15.72
CA TRP A 169 -25.77 6.57 15.92
C TRP A 169 -25.23 6.29 17.33
N HIS A 170 -26.10 6.16 18.34
CA HIS A 170 -25.73 5.83 19.72
C HIS A 170 -25.86 4.36 20.06
N ALA A 171 -26.74 3.65 19.35
CA ALA A 171 -27.01 2.22 19.48
C ALA A 171 -27.05 1.56 18.08
N PRO A 172 -25.91 1.49 17.38
CA PRO A 172 -25.85 0.99 16.02
C PRO A 172 -26.25 -0.49 15.95
N ARG A 173 -26.90 -0.88 14.87
CA ARG A 173 -27.49 -2.22 14.76
C ARG A 173 -27.13 -2.98 13.47
N ALA A 174 -26.38 -2.38 12.55
CA ALA A 174 -26.09 -3.02 11.27
C ALA A 174 -25.33 -4.34 11.44
N THR A 175 -24.34 -4.37 12.33
CA THR A 175 -23.56 -5.58 12.64
C THR A 175 -24.44 -6.65 13.31
N ASN A 176 -25.22 -6.27 14.32
CA ASN A 176 -26.09 -7.20 15.04
C ASN A 176 -27.20 -7.77 14.15
N ASP A 177 -27.79 -6.94 13.30
CA ASP A 177 -28.84 -7.37 12.38
C ASP A 177 -28.27 -8.33 11.31
N LEU A 178 -27.07 -8.06 10.78
CA LEU A 178 -26.39 -8.98 9.88
C LEU A 178 -26.01 -10.29 10.59
N HIS A 179 -25.52 -10.21 11.84
CA HIS A 179 -25.24 -11.39 12.65
C HIS A 179 -26.47 -12.29 12.80
N GLY A 180 -27.59 -11.71 13.24
CA GLY A 180 -28.86 -12.45 13.39
C GLY A 180 -29.38 -13.01 12.07
N PHE A 181 -29.15 -12.31 10.94
CA PHE A 181 -29.47 -12.83 9.61
C PHE A 181 -28.62 -14.04 9.21
N CYS A 182 -27.34 -14.04 9.57
CA CYS A 182 -26.41 -15.13 9.27
C CYS A 182 -26.63 -16.34 10.18
N GLU A 183 -27.06 -16.11 11.41
CA GLU A 183 -27.25 -17.18 12.42
C GLU A 183 -28.31 -18.16 11.99
N GLY A 184 -27.98 -19.45 11.94
CA GLY A 184 -28.88 -20.51 11.52
C GLY A 184 -29.27 -20.53 10.03
N ASN A 185 -28.68 -19.63 9.20
CA ASN A 185 -28.98 -19.56 7.77
C ASN A 185 -28.19 -20.60 6.97
N GLY A 186 -28.76 -21.79 6.83
CA GLY A 186 -28.14 -22.91 6.10
C GLY A 186 -27.94 -22.63 4.60
N GLU A 187 -28.91 -21.97 3.95
CA GLU A 187 -28.81 -21.64 2.52
C GLU A 187 -27.62 -20.68 2.24
N LEU A 188 -27.43 -19.70 3.12
CA LEU A 188 -26.27 -18.80 3.03
C LEU A 188 -24.96 -19.55 3.27
N LYS A 189 -24.91 -20.43 4.27
CA LYS A 189 -23.73 -21.27 4.55
C LYS A 189 -23.37 -22.14 3.34
N ASP A 190 -24.36 -22.76 2.69
CA ASP A 190 -24.15 -23.55 1.49
C ASP A 190 -23.66 -22.71 0.31
N ALA A 191 -24.20 -21.50 0.15
CA ALA A 191 -23.72 -20.56 -0.87
C ALA A 191 -22.26 -20.16 -0.63
N LEU A 192 -21.89 -19.85 0.62
CA LEU A 192 -20.53 -19.53 1.00
C LEU A 192 -19.57 -20.70 0.79
N SER A 193 -20.00 -21.93 1.12
CA SER A 193 -19.19 -23.13 0.94
C SER A 193 -18.86 -23.42 -0.53
N ARG A 194 -19.71 -22.99 -1.45
CA ARG A 194 -19.47 -23.14 -2.90
C ARG A 194 -18.46 -22.15 -3.47
N ILE A 195 -18.33 -20.97 -2.88
CA ILE A 195 -17.43 -19.91 -3.37
C ILE A 195 -16.07 -19.90 -2.68
N VAL A 196 -15.99 -20.45 -1.46
CA VAL A 196 -14.76 -20.51 -0.69
C VAL A 196 -14.00 -21.80 -1.04
N PRO A 197 -12.69 -21.74 -1.36
CA PRO A 197 -11.90 -22.93 -1.58
C PRO A 197 -11.92 -23.89 -0.38
N GLU A 198 -12.05 -25.21 -0.62
CA GLU A 198 -12.21 -26.23 0.43
C GLU A 198 -11.11 -26.15 1.51
N ASN A 199 -9.86 -25.93 1.10
CA ASN A 199 -8.72 -25.80 2.01
C ASN A 199 -8.78 -24.56 2.92
N MET A 200 -9.73 -23.66 2.69
CA MET A 200 -9.97 -22.47 3.50
C MET A 200 -11.15 -22.61 4.46
N HIS A 201 -12.00 -23.65 4.32
CA HIS A 201 -13.22 -23.80 5.11
C HIS A 201 -12.95 -23.80 6.62
N GLY A 202 -11.94 -24.53 7.08
CA GLY A 202 -11.54 -24.54 8.50
C GLY A 202 -11.06 -23.16 8.97
N ARG A 203 -10.23 -22.48 8.14
CA ARG A 203 -9.67 -21.16 8.47
C ARG A 203 -10.73 -20.07 8.58
N VAL A 204 -11.74 -20.08 7.74
CA VAL A 204 -12.83 -19.09 7.77
C VAL A 204 -14.03 -19.52 8.62
N GLY A 205 -13.99 -20.71 9.24
CA GLY A 205 -14.98 -21.20 10.18
C GLY A 205 -16.24 -21.78 9.55
N LEU A 206 -16.20 -22.20 8.27
CA LEU A 206 -17.35 -22.82 7.58
C LEU A 206 -17.59 -24.28 8.02
N GLU A 207 -16.60 -24.96 8.55
CA GLU A 207 -16.73 -26.31 9.12
C GLU A 207 -17.54 -26.32 10.42
N ASN A 208 -17.57 -25.19 11.11
CA ASN A 208 -18.37 -24.93 12.29
C ASN A 208 -19.07 -23.57 12.12
N ASP A 209 -19.92 -23.16 13.04
CA ASP A 209 -20.65 -21.89 12.90
C ASP A 209 -19.83 -20.63 13.25
N ALA A 210 -18.50 -20.76 13.43
CA ALA A 210 -17.61 -19.64 13.72
C ALA A 210 -17.52 -18.62 12.56
N TRP A 211 -17.92 -18.98 11.34
CA TRP A 211 -17.97 -18.06 10.19
C TRP A 211 -18.88 -16.85 10.43
N VAL A 212 -19.97 -17.01 11.20
CA VAL A 212 -20.90 -15.91 11.53
C VAL A 212 -20.16 -14.81 12.30
N ALA A 213 -19.42 -15.20 13.36
CA ALA A 213 -18.61 -14.24 14.13
C ALA A 213 -17.52 -13.58 13.29
N LYS A 214 -16.94 -14.30 12.32
CA LYS A 214 -15.91 -13.72 11.42
C LYS A 214 -16.49 -12.71 10.42
N ILE A 215 -17.76 -12.84 10.04
CA ILE A 215 -18.45 -11.90 9.14
C ILE A 215 -19.03 -10.70 9.92
N ALA A 216 -19.73 -10.96 11.04
CA ALA A 216 -20.53 -9.97 11.76
C ALA A 216 -20.39 -10.08 13.30
N GLY A 217 -19.27 -10.58 13.81
CA GLY A 217 -18.95 -10.54 15.24
C GLY A 217 -18.39 -9.18 15.68
N GLU A 218 -18.16 -9.00 16.98
CA GLU A 218 -17.68 -7.75 17.60
C GLU A 218 -16.33 -7.27 17.06
N ASP A 219 -15.46 -8.20 16.66
CA ASP A 219 -14.14 -7.91 16.07
C ASP A 219 -14.15 -7.98 14.55
N SER A 220 -15.33 -8.13 13.92
CA SER A 220 -15.44 -8.13 12.47
C SER A 220 -15.09 -6.77 11.88
N ARG A 221 -14.66 -6.76 10.62
CA ARG A 221 -14.37 -5.49 9.92
C ARG A 221 -15.61 -4.61 9.82
N LEU A 222 -16.80 -5.20 9.75
CA LEU A 222 -18.07 -4.48 9.76
C LEU A 222 -18.30 -3.77 11.09
N ALA A 223 -18.15 -4.48 12.22
CA ALA A 223 -18.31 -3.89 13.55
C ALA A 223 -17.34 -2.74 13.80
N LEU A 224 -16.08 -2.89 13.36
CA LEU A 224 -15.08 -1.84 13.46
C LEU A 224 -15.46 -0.61 12.61
N ALA A 225 -15.93 -0.80 11.39
CA ALA A 225 -16.35 0.29 10.50
C ALA A 225 -17.60 1.01 11.05
N GLU A 226 -18.54 0.26 11.60
CA GLU A 226 -19.74 0.80 12.25
C GLU A 226 -19.39 1.63 13.49
N ALA A 227 -18.56 1.09 14.40
CA ALA A 227 -18.12 1.82 15.59
C ALA A 227 -17.36 3.10 15.24
N GLU A 228 -16.53 3.06 14.18
CA GLU A 228 -15.76 4.20 13.69
C GLU A 228 -16.68 5.34 13.20
N VAL A 229 -17.63 5.03 12.30
CA VAL A 229 -18.51 6.05 11.73
C VAL A 229 -19.48 6.63 12.77
N CYS A 230 -19.94 5.81 13.69
CA CYS A 230 -20.80 6.25 14.80
C CYS A 230 -20.03 7.15 15.78
N GLY A 231 -18.79 6.78 16.10
CA GLY A 231 -17.90 7.59 16.93
C GLY A 231 -17.64 8.98 16.32
N ASP A 232 -17.33 9.02 15.02
CA ASP A 232 -17.12 10.28 14.30
C ASP A 232 -18.36 11.16 14.30
N TYR A 233 -19.53 10.58 14.00
CA TYR A 233 -20.79 11.33 13.96
C TYR A 233 -21.17 11.88 15.33
N THR A 234 -21.06 11.07 16.38
CA THR A 234 -21.40 11.49 17.76
C THR A 234 -20.43 12.53 18.31
N ALA A 235 -19.13 12.41 18.01
CA ALA A 235 -18.13 13.42 18.36
C ALA A 235 -18.44 14.77 17.67
N MET A 236 -18.80 14.75 16.40
CA MET A 236 -19.20 15.97 15.67
C MET A 236 -20.50 16.55 16.19
N LYS A 237 -21.48 15.72 16.58
CA LYS A 237 -22.73 16.16 17.19
C LYS A 237 -22.48 16.92 18.50
N SER A 238 -21.62 16.38 19.36
CA SER A 238 -21.23 17.02 20.63
C SER A 238 -20.51 18.36 20.39
N LEU A 239 -19.56 18.37 19.44
CA LEU A 239 -18.83 19.58 19.07
C LEU A 239 -19.75 20.66 18.49
N ARG A 240 -20.74 20.26 17.68
CA ARG A 240 -21.76 21.17 17.13
C ARG A 240 -22.59 21.83 18.22
N SER A 241 -23.01 21.06 19.23
CA SER A 241 -23.77 21.57 20.38
C SER A 241 -22.93 22.55 21.19
N GLU A 242 -21.67 22.26 21.48
CA GLU A 242 -20.75 23.17 22.17
C GLU A 242 -20.56 24.50 21.43
N HIS A 243 -20.42 24.47 20.12
CA HIS A 243 -20.32 25.70 19.32
C HIS A 243 -21.62 26.48 19.26
N TYR A 244 -22.77 25.80 19.26
CA TYR A 244 -24.08 26.44 19.33
C TYR A 244 -24.27 27.22 20.63
N GLU A 245 -23.94 26.59 21.78
CA GLU A 245 -24.00 27.23 23.09
C GLU A 245 -23.08 28.46 23.21
N ARG A 246 -21.98 28.46 22.47
CA ARG A 246 -21.02 29.58 22.41
C ARG A 246 -21.37 30.63 21.35
N GLY A 247 -22.53 30.57 20.68
CA GLY A 247 -22.98 31.51 19.66
C GLY A 247 -22.11 31.54 18.39
N LYS A 248 -21.45 30.41 18.05
CA LYS A 248 -20.56 30.33 16.90
C LYS A 248 -21.27 29.73 15.68
N ASP A 249 -22.25 30.40 15.14
CA ASP A 249 -23.14 29.94 14.05
C ASP A 249 -22.38 29.44 12.81
N TYR A 250 -21.29 30.10 12.45
CA TYR A 250 -20.41 29.66 11.34
C TYR A 250 -19.91 28.23 11.51
N TRP A 251 -19.45 27.88 12.71
CA TRP A 251 -18.95 26.51 13.00
C TRP A 251 -20.08 25.50 13.07
N VAL A 252 -21.22 25.87 13.64
CA VAL A 252 -22.43 25.04 13.69
C VAL A 252 -22.87 24.61 12.30
N ALA A 253 -22.91 25.55 11.35
CA ALA A 253 -23.29 25.27 9.96
C ALA A 253 -22.27 24.33 9.28
N ARG A 254 -20.97 24.52 9.49
CA ARG A 254 -19.91 23.72 8.86
C ARG A 254 -19.84 22.29 9.39
N ILE A 255 -19.93 22.14 10.71
CA ILE A 255 -19.97 20.82 11.35
C ILE A 255 -21.24 20.09 10.88
N GLY A 256 -22.37 20.77 10.81
CA GLY A 256 -23.63 20.24 10.29
C GLY A 256 -23.52 19.75 8.84
N LYS A 257 -22.81 20.48 7.97
CA LYS A 257 -22.55 20.04 6.60
C LYS A 257 -21.71 18.75 6.57
N ARG A 258 -20.68 18.63 7.41
CA ARG A 258 -19.86 17.42 7.50
C ARG A 258 -20.66 16.22 8.02
N MET A 259 -21.47 16.41 9.06
CA MET A 259 -22.39 15.38 9.57
C MET A 259 -23.32 14.86 8.47
N ASN A 260 -23.91 15.75 7.68
CA ASN A 260 -24.75 15.39 6.54
C ASN A 260 -23.98 14.61 5.47
N THR A 261 -22.71 14.94 5.22
CA THR A 261 -21.87 14.19 4.28
C THR A 261 -21.67 12.75 4.75
N ILE A 262 -21.42 12.54 6.04
CA ILE A 262 -21.28 11.20 6.63
C ILE A 262 -22.60 10.44 6.57
N ALA A 263 -23.70 11.04 6.98
CA ALA A 263 -25.01 10.40 7.04
C ALA A 263 -25.53 9.99 5.65
N ARG A 264 -25.30 10.83 4.64
CA ARG A 264 -25.78 10.62 3.26
C ARG A 264 -24.81 9.86 2.36
N GLU A 265 -23.64 9.47 2.84
CA GLU A 265 -22.72 8.62 2.09
C GLU A 265 -23.43 7.32 1.67
N GLN A 266 -23.29 6.92 0.40
CA GLN A 266 -23.89 5.67 -0.08
C GLN A 266 -23.31 4.47 0.67
N THR A 267 -24.16 3.53 1.11
CA THR A 267 -23.75 2.35 1.89
C THR A 267 -22.62 1.56 1.22
N LEU A 268 -22.71 1.32 -0.09
CA LEU A 268 -21.64 0.59 -0.82
C LEU A 268 -20.31 1.33 -0.80
N ASN A 269 -20.33 2.64 -0.97
CA ASN A 269 -19.11 3.43 -0.95
C ASN A 269 -18.46 3.37 0.43
N PHE A 270 -19.26 3.49 1.49
CA PHE A 270 -18.83 3.36 2.87
C PHE A 270 -18.20 1.98 3.13
N LEU A 271 -18.91 0.89 2.84
CA LEU A 271 -18.45 -0.48 3.07
C LEU A 271 -17.18 -0.79 2.27
N SER A 272 -17.12 -0.34 1.04
CA SER A 272 -15.94 -0.49 0.17
C SER A 272 -14.75 0.33 0.68
N ARG A 273 -14.97 1.59 1.07
CA ARG A 273 -13.94 2.48 1.61
C ARG A 273 -13.37 1.95 2.93
N LYS A 274 -14.22 1.36 3.77
CA LYS A 274 -13.81 0.75 5.05
C LYS A 274 -13.29 -0.68 4.90
N ALA A 275 -13.10 -1.16 3.67
CA ALA A 275 -12.61 -2.50 3.36
C ALA A 275 -13.43 -3.65 4.00
N VAL A 276 -14.73 -3.44 4.19
CA VAL A 276 -15.70 -4.45 4.62
C VAL A 276 -16.02 -5.39 3.46
N ILE A 277 -16.20 -4.83 2.26
CA ILE A 277 -16.43 -5.55 1.01
C ILE A 277 -15.27 -5.32 0.03
N PRO A 278 -15.12 -6.16 -1.00
CA PRO A 278 -14.10 -5.95 -2.03
C PRO A 278 -14.25 -4.59 -2.74
N LYS A 279 -13.13 -3.94 -3.01
CA LYS A 279 -13.03 -2.76 -3.85
C LYS A 279 -12.12 -3.06 -5.03
N TYR A 280 -12.30 -2.37 -6.15
CA TYR A 280 -11.37 -2.45 -7.28
C TYR A 280 -9.93 -2.25 -6.79
N GLY A 281 -9.03 -3.22 -7.08
CA GLY A 281 -7.63 -3.18 -6.66
C GLY A 281 -7.36 -3.71 -5.24
N PHE A 282 -7.89 -4.79 -4.86
CA PHE A 282 -7.68 -5.68 -3.68
C PHE A 282 -6.55 -5.35 -2.65
N PRO A 283 -6.37 -4.14 -2.15
CA PRO A 283 -5.45 -3.95 -1.04
C PRO A 283 -6.05 -4.56 0.24
N VAL A 284 -5.27 -5.39 0.92
CA VAL A 284 -5.77 -6.19 2.05
C VAL A 284 -5.83 -5.37 3.35
N ASP A 285 -4.81 -4.55 3.60
CA ASP A 285 -4.69 -3.74 4.80
C ASP A 285 -4.63 -2.25 4.44
N VAL A 286 -5.73 -1.71 3.92
CA VAL A 286 -5.82 -0.30 3.55
C VAL A 286 -6.33 0.53 4.70
N VAL A 287 -5.63 1.62 4.95
CA VAL A 287 -6.04 2.66 5.87
C VAL A 287 -6.11 4.01 5.17
N GLU A 288 -6.89 4.90 5.72
CA GLU A 288 -7.12 6.24 5.19
C GLU A 288 -6.39 7.29 6.04
N LEU A 289 -5.85 8.31 5.40
CA LEU A 289 -5.61 9.59 6.04
C LEU A 289 -6.90 10.41 5.90
N GLU A 290 -7.68 10.48 6.95
CA GLU A 290 -8.92 11.27 6.96
C GLU A 290 -8.59 12.75 6.95
N THR A 291 -8.96 13.40 5.86
CA THR A 291 -8.73 14.83 5.70
C THR A 291 -9.88 15.63 6.30
N HIS A 292 -9.55 16.49 7.24
CA HIS A 292 -10.50 17.42 7.84
C HIS A 292 -10.22 18.83 7.31
N SER A 293 -11.23 19.47 6.75
CA SER A 293 -11.15 20.86 6.33
C SER A 293 -12.46 21.59 6.63
N THR A 294 -12.34 22.81 7.08
CA THR A 294 -13.49 23.66 7.35
C THR A 294 -13.99 24.40 6.11
N ASP A 295 -13.25 24.38 5.01
CA ASP A 295 -13.53 25.17 3.80
C ASP A 295 -14.11 24.33 2.65
N GLY A 296 -14.51 23.09 2.91
CA GLY A 296 -15.04 22.18 1.88
C GLY A 296 -13.95 21.59 0.96
N GLN A 297 -12.69 21.96 1.15
CA GLN A 297 -11.55 21.51 0.34
C GLN A 297 -11.22 20.00 0.52
N SER A 298 -11.74 19.38 1.59
CA SER A 298 -11.63 17.93 1.83
C SER A 298 -12.65 17.11 1.05
N THR A 299 -13.60 17.77 0.36
CA THR A 299 -14.62 17.06 -0.42
C THR A 299 -13.98 16.41 -1.63
N GLY A 300 -14.18 15.10 -1.81
CA GLY A 300 -13.62 14.33 -2.94
C GLY A 300 -12.18 13.85 -2.76
N VAL A 301 -11.49 14.23 -1.66
CA VAL A 301 -10.12 13.73 -1.38
C VAL A 301 -10.21 12.40 -0.64
N ALA A 302 -9.77 11.32 -1.29
CA ALA A 302 -9.64 10.00 -0.69
C ALA A 302 -8.16 9.58 -0.67
N LEU A 303 -7.52 9.68 0.49
CA LEU A 303 -6.12 9.31 0.69
C LEU A 303 -6.03 7.94 1.34
N GLN A 304 -6.05 6.89 0.52
CA GLN A 304 -5.93 5.51 0.96
C GLN A 304 -4.58 4.92 0.58
N ARG A 305 -3.96 4.19 1.50
CA ARG A 305 -2.69 3.47 1.30
C ARG A 305 -2.74 2.13 2.00
N ASP A 306 -2.00 1.18 1.46
CA ASP A 306 -1.64 -0.02 2.20
C ASP A 306 -0.95 0.35 3.51
N LEU A 307 -1.25 -0.38 4.59
CA LEU A 307 -0.78 -0.05 5.94
C LEU A 307 0.75 -0.03 6.03
N SER A 308 1.43 -0.92 5.28
CA SER A 308 2.90 -0.96 5.23
C SER A 308 3.53 0.35 4.72
N GLN A 309 2.82 1.07 3.85
CA GLN A 309 3.22 2.37 3.33
C GLN A 309 2.68 3.51 4.21
N ALA A 310 1.43 3.39 4.65
CA ALA A 310 0.73 4.39 5.43
C ALA A 310 1.45 4.74 6.74
N ILE A 311 2.02 3.74 7.44
CA ILE A 311 2.78 3.96 8.68
C ILE A 311 4.02 4.85 8.51
N ALA A 312 4.48 5.08 7.27
CA ALA A 312 5.55 6.03 7.00
C ALA A 312 5.06 7.31 6.31
N GLU A 313 4.12 7.19 5.36
CA GLU A 313 3.61 8.34 4.61
C GLU A 313 2.65 9.21 5.43
N TYR A 314 1.80 8.56 6.24
CA TYR A 314 0.80 9.21 7.08
C TYR A 314 1.20 9.28 8.55
N ALA A 315 2.43 8.88 8.88
CA ALA A 315 2.96 9.06 10.23
C ALA A 315 2.78 10.51 10.71
N PRO A 316 2.63 10.74 12.02
CA PRO A 316 2.44 12.08 12.55
C PRO A 316 3.49 13.10 12.07
N GLY A 317 3.03 14.26 11.59
CA GLY A 317 3.87 15.27 10.94
C GLY A 317 4.22 14.96 9.48
N GLY A 318 3.81 13.80 8.95
CA GLY A 318 3.89 13.47 7.53
C GLY A 318 2.99 14.37 6.69
N LYS A 319 3.46 14.71 5.48
CA LYS A 319 2.78 15.61 4.56
C LYS A 319 2.49 14.95 3.24
N VAL A 320 1.25 15.06 2.78
CA VAL A 320 0.77 14.47 1.53
C VAL A 320 0.12 15.55 0.68
N VAL A 321 0.40 15.53 -0.62
CA VAL A 321 -0.24 16.46 -1.56
C VAL A 321 -1.43 15.77 -2.23
N ALA A 322 -2.60 16.39 -2.13
CA ALA A 322 -3.82 16.01 -2.83
C ALA A 322 -4.65 17.25 -3.15
N ASN A 323 -5.33 17.27 -4.31
CA ASN A 323 -6.05 18.43 -4.83
C ASN A 323 -5.22 19.72 -4.79
N LYS A 324 -3.95 19.64 -5.20
CA LYS A 324 -2.99 20.77 -5.20
C LYS A 324 -2.72 21.37 -3.81
N LEU A 325 -3.15 20.72 -2.75
CA LEU A 325 -3.00 21.13 -1.37
C LEU A 325 -2.16 20.14 -0.59
N GLU A 326 -1.34 20.65 0.32
CA GLU A 326 -0.51 19.86 1.24
C GLU A 326 -1.30 19.62 2.54
N TRP A 327 -1.54 18.35 2.85
CA TRP A 327 -2.21 17.86 4.04
C TRP A 327 -1.18 17.29 5.00
N GLU A 328 -1.24 17.69 6.27
CA GLU A 328 -0.33 17.23 7.31
C GLU A 328 -1.07 16.34 8.31
N SER A 329 -0.57 15.13 8.54
CA SER A 329 -1.09 14.22 9.56
C SER A 329 -0.79 14.74 10.97
N CYS A 330 -1.79 14.76 11.86
CA CYS A 330 -1.58 15.12 13.26
C CYS A 330 -1.54 13.91 14.20
N GLY A 331 -1.84 12.72 13.71
CA GLY A 331 -1.86 11.55 14.56
C GLY A 331 -2.59 10.36 13.96
N VAL A 332 -2.80 9.35 14.78
CA VAL A 332 -3.60 8.16 14.44
C VAL A 332 -5.05 8.40 14.80
N LYS A 333 -5.96 7.82 14.03
CA LYS A 333 -7.39 7.96 14.29
C LYS A 333 -7.78 7.16 15.52
N ALA A 334 -8.39 7.82 16.50
CA ALA A 334 -8.98 7.20 17.67
C ALA A 334 -10.48 6.95 17.45
N VAL A 335 -10.98 5.81 17.93
CA VAL A 335 -12.39 5.43 17.89
C VAL A 335 -12.87 5.21 19.31
N ALA A 336 -13.98 5.86 19.67
CA ALA A 336 -14.53 5.77 21.02
C ALA A 336 -14.85 4.31 21.40
N GLY A 337 -14.39 3.88 22.58
CA GLY A 337 -14.62 2.52 23.08
C GLY A 337 -13.78 1.43 22.41
N LYS A 338 -12.91 1.76 21.43
CA LYS A 338 -12.00 0.81 20.79
C LYS A 338 -10.55 1.25 20.96
N GLY A 339 -9.70 0.35 21.45
CA GLY A 339 -8.25 0.56 21.53
C GLY A 339 -7.55 0.16 20.22
N TRP A 340 -6.36 0.69 19.98
CA TRP A 340 -5.47 0.16 18.96
C TRP A 340 -4.82 -1.13 19.45
N PRO A 341 -4.54 -2.11 18.58
CA PRO A 341 -3.64 -3.20 18.93
C PRO A 341 -2.26 -2.63 19.27
N VAL A 342 -1.78 -2.92 20.47
CA VAL A 342 -0.46 -2.53 20.96
C VAL A 342 0.35 -3.79 21.23
N ARG A 343 1.62 -3.77 20.81
CA ARG A 343 2.57 -4.84 21.05
C ARG A 343 3.83 -4.25 21.66
N HIS A 344 4.42 -4.97 22.59
CA HIS A 344 5.78 -4.76 23.05
C HIS A 344 6.73 -5.47 22.11
N TYR A 345 7.92 -4.92 21.90
CA TYR A 345 8.92 -5.55 21.05
C TYR A 345 10.34 -5.22 21.50
N ARG A 346 11.24 -6.11 21.15
CA ARG A 346 12.68 -5.89 21.19
C ARG A 346 13.34 -6.54 19.99
N TYR A 347 14.50 -6.06 19.63
CA TYR A 347 15.37 -6.69 18.68
C TYR A 347 16.83 -6.41 19.05
N ASP A 348 17.72 -7.30 18.68
CA ASP A 348 19.15 -7.18 18.87
C ASP A 348 19.89 -6.76 17.58
N ASP A 349 21.21 -6.63 17.67
CA ASP A 349 22.06 -6.28 16.53
C ASP A 349 22.08 -7.37 15.44
N ALA A 350 21.78 -8.60 15.80
CA ALA A 350 21.60 -9.72 14.86
C ALA A 350 20.22 -9.76 14.21
N ARG A 351 19.34 -8.81 14.54
CA ARG A 351 17.96 -8.72 14.09
C ARG A 351 17.05 -9.86 14.56
N ASN A 352 17.35 -10.50 15.66
CA ASN A 352 16.38 -11.34 16.34
C ASN A 352 15.27 -10.46 16.89
N PHE A 353 14.06 -10.65 16.38
CA PHE A 353 12.89 -9.87 16.73
C PHE A 353 11.95 -10.70 17.61
N THR A 354 11.52 -10.12 18.72
CA THR A 354 10.56 -10.73 19.64
C THR A 354 9.47 -9.72 19.95
N GLN A 355 8.22 -10.16 19.98
CA GLN A 355 7.08 -9.34 20.40
C GLN A 355 6.14 -10.12 21.30
N TRP A 356 5.36 -9.40 22.11
CA TRP A 356 4.33 -9.92 23.03
C TRP A 356 3.21 -8.92 23.23
N ASN A 357 2.07 -9.39 23.74
CA ASN A 357 0.92 -8.54 24.00
C ASN A 357 1.14 -7.61 25.20
N GLU A 358 0.47 -6.48 25.21
CA GLU A 358 0.43 -5.61 26.39
C GLU A 358 -0.28 -6.35 27.54
N GLY A 359 0.41 -6.60 28.65
CA GLY A 359 -0.11 -7.29 29.84
C GLY A 359 0.33 -8.76 30.00
N ASP A 360 1.03 -9.35 29.02
CA ASP A 360 1.47 -10.75 29.12
C ASP A 360 2.68 -10.94 30.06
N GLU A 361 3.53 -9.91 30.21
CA GLU A 361 4.69 -9.91 31.12
C GLU A 361 5.05 -8.51 31.62
N GLU A 362 5.74 -8.40 32.78
CA GLU A 362 6.40 -7.17 33.20
C GLU A 362 7.51 -6.82 32.22
N LEU A 363 7.45 -5.62 31.68
CA LEU A 363 8.42 -5.10 30.69
C LEU A 363 9.82 -5.00 31.29
N PRO A 364 10.82 -5.69 30.72
CA PRO A 364 12.20 -5.40 31.06
C PRO A 364 12.57 -3.95 30.72
N PRO A 365 13.49 -3.30 31.47
CA PRO A 365 13.93 -1.93 31.13
C PRO A 365 14.50 -1.85 29.73
N GLY A 366 14.03 -0.87 28.95
CA GLY A 366 14.53 -0.60 27.60
C GLY A 366 13.69 -1.16 26.44
N GLU A 367 12.57 -1.79 26.72
CA GLU A 367 11.69 -2.30 25.66
C GLU A 367 10.79 -1.23 25.05
N SER A 368 10.56 -1.37 23.73
CA SER A 368 9.77 -0.45 22.95
C SER A 368 8.37 -0.99 22.68
N LYS A 369 7.42 -0.08 22.45
CA LYS A 369 6.05 -0.43 22.07
C LYS A 369 5.76 0.05 20.65
N TYR A 370 4.98 -0.73 19.88
CA TYR A 370 4.36 -0.21 18.68
C TYR A 370 2.83 -0.34 18.75
N LEU A 371 2.15 0.55 18.08
CA LEU A 371 0.72 0.46 17.84
C LEU A 371 0.45 0.19 16.36
N VAL A 372 -0.59 -0.60 16.09
CA VAL A 372 -1.12 -0.80 14.73
C VAL A 372 -2.21 0.24 14.49
N PRO A 373 -2.05 1.18 13.54
CA PRO A 373 -3.04 2.22 13.24
C PRO A 373 -4.23 1.65 12.44
N ALA A 374 -4.96 0.72 13.06
CA ALA A 374 -6.05 -0.04 12.43
C ALA A 374 -7.19 0.83 11.90
N PHE A 375 -7.39 2.02 12.48
CA PHE A 375 -8.42 2.97 12.07
C PHE A 375 -7.90 4.08 11.15
N GLY A 376 -6.60 4.03 10.78
CA GLY A 376 -5.96 5.01 9.93
C GLY A 376 -5.43 6.23 10.67
N PHE A 377 -5.37 7.34 9.95
CA PHE A 377 -4.73 8.59 10.37
C PHE A 377 -5.65 9.76 10.17
N VAL A 378 -5.35 10.89 10.82
CA VAL A 378 -6.19 12.09 10.75
C VAL A 378 -5.36 13.35 10.54
N THR A 379 -5.96 14.33 9.85
CA THR A 379 -5.47 15.70 9.82
C THR A 379 -6.23 16.56 10.84
N PRO A 380 -5.66 17.66 11.34
CA PRO A 380 -6.37 18.53 12.28
C PRO A 380 -7.51 19.29 11.57
N LEU A 381 -8.71 19.30 12.17
CA LEU A 381 -9.92 19.92 11.59
C LEU A 381 -9.75 21.41 11.30
N PHE A 382 -9.01 22.14 12.14
CA PHE A 382 -8.92 23.61 12.08
C PHE A 382 -7.64 24.12 11.41
N LYS A 383 -6.77 23.24 10.96
CA LYS A 383 -5.59 23.61 10.18
C LYS A 383 -5.94 23.57 8.70
N LYS A 384 -5.92 24.72 8.04
CA LYS A 384 -6.13 24.78 6.60
C LYS A 384 -4.97 24.07 5.89
N PRO A 385 -5.25 23.26 4.86
CA PRO A 385 -4.20 22.76 4.00
C PRO A 385 -3.52 23.94 3.29
N SER A 386 -2.26 23.80 2.96
CA SER A 386 -1.46 24.84 2.33
C SER A 386 -1.06 24.45 0.92
N GLU A 387 -0.73 25.42 0.09
CA GLU A 387 -0.10 25.15 -1.20
C GLU A 387 1.27 24.45 -0.99
N PRO A 388 1.59 23.42 -1.79
CA PRO A 388 2.85 22.70 -1.65
C PRO A 388 4.03 23.60 -2.03
N LYS A 389 4.98 23.79 -1.11
CA LYS A 389 6.21 24.58 -1.34
C LYS A 389 7.31 23.81 -2.09
N GLY A 390 7.00 22.61 -2.58
CA GLY A 390 7.93 21.73 -3.27
C GLY A 390 7.43 20.28 -3.29
N ARG A 391 8.30 19.33 -3.66
CA ARG A 391 7.92 17.90 -3.57
C ARG A 391 7.78 17.50 -2.11
N ALA A 392 6.64 16.92 -1.76
CA ALA A 392 6.49 16.25 -0.46
C ALA A 392 7.59 15.18 -0.33
N ARG A 393 8.41 15.29 0.72
CA ARG A 393 9.46 14.31 1.01
C ARG A 393 8.94 13.35 2.05
N ARG A 394 9.17 12.06 1.82
CA ARG A 394 8.94 11.04 2.83
C ARG A 394 9.85 11.33 4.02
N LEU A 395 9.27 11.58 5.18
CA LEU A 395 10.01 11.96 6.40
C LEU A 395 10.55 10.75 7.14
N TYR A 396 9.88 9.59 7.01
CA TYR A 396 10.16 8.40 7.79
C TYR A 396 10.39 7.19 6.89
N ALA A 397 11.22 6.28 7.35
CA ALA A 397 11.47 4.99 6.72
C ALA A 397 10.83 3.86 7.53
N THR A 398 10.46 2.79 6.85
CA THR A 398 10.01 1.54 7.48
C THR A 398 11.11 0.50 7.43
N ARG A 399 11.11 -0.40 8.43
CA ARG A 399 12.03 -1.54 8.49
C ARG A 399 11.24 -2.83 8.73
N PRO A 400 11.37 -3.84 7.86
CA PRO A 400 10.81 -5.16 8.09
C PRO A 400 11.68 -5.97 9.03
N PHE A 401 11.03 -6.70 9.96
CA PHE A 401 11.63 -7.67 10.85
C PHE A 401 10.91 -9.00 10.68
N PHE A 402 11.64 -10.08 10.68
CA PHE A 402 11.08 -11.42 10.70
C PHE A 402 10.81 -11.82 12.14
N GLN A 403 9.55 -12.05 12.47
CA GLN A 403 9.14 -12.49 13.81
C GLN A 403 9.30 -14.00 13.96
N GLY A 404 8.92 -14.77 12.94
CA GLY A 404 8.93 -16.22 13.00
C GLY A 404 7.87 -16.85 12.10
N PHE A 405 7.61 -18.10 12.38
CA PHE A 405 6.62 -18.91 11.70
C PHE A 405 5.45 -19.21 12.65
N GLU A 406 4.22 -19.12 12.18
CA GLU A 406 3.03 -19.48 12.98
C GLU A 406 2.85 -20.99 13.12
N VAL A 407 3.43 -21.76 12.18
CA VAL A 407 3.37 -23.22 12.14
C VAL A 407 4.80 -23.75 12.17
N GLN A 408 4.99 -24.95 12.70
CA GLN A 408 6.32 -25.58 12.71
C GLN A 408 6.86 -25.66 11.28
N PRO A 409 8.04 -25.05 11.00
CA PRO A 409 8.57 -24.97 9.65
C PRO A 409 9.14 -26.31 9.16
N GLU A 410 8.98 -26.56 7.88
CA GLU A 410 9.72 -27.62 7.19
C GLU A 410 11.12 -27.10 6.83
N VAL A 411 12.15 -27.87 7.16
CA VAL A 411 13.55 -27.55 6.88
C VAL A 411 14.09 -28.54 5.86
N LYS A 412 14.61 -28.02 4.76
CA LYS A 412 15.29 -28.79 3.71
C LYS A 412 16.71 -28.24 3.52
N THR A 413 17.63 -29.08 3.07
CA THR A 413 18.99 -28.63 2.73
C THR A 413 19.24 -28.90 1.25
N PHE A 414 19.50 -27.82 0.49
CA PHE A 414 19.82 -27.86 -0.92
C PHE A 414 21.16 -27.18 -1.16
N LEU A 415 22.09 -27.87 -1.84
CA LEU A 415 23.40 -27.30 -2.19
C LEU A 415 24.14 -26.65 -1.00
N GLY A 416 24.04 -27.25 0.19
CA GLY A 416 24.67 -26.74 1.40
C GLY A 416 23.93 -25.59 2.10
N VAL A 417 22.82 -25.13 1.55
CA VAL A 417 21.96 -24.04 2.13
C VAL A 417 20.75 -24.66 2.82
N GLN A 418 20.51 -24.28 4.06
CA GLN A 418 19.27 -24.66 4.72
C GLN A 418 18.13 -23.74 4.25
N VAL A 419 17.09 -24.35 3.74
CA VAL A 419 15.86 -23.70 3.26
C VAL A 419 14.74 -24.05 4.23
N THR A 420 14.30 -23.06 4.99
CA THR A 420 13.24 -23.23 5.98
C THR A 420 12.00 -22.48 5.51
N ARG A 421 10.90 -23.18 5.38
CA ARG A 421 9.60 -22.61 4.99
C ARG A 421 8.53 -22.91 6.02
N ALA A 422 7.69 -21.94 6.27
CA ALA A 422 6.34 -22.15 6.77
C ALA A 422 5.37 -21.14 6.15
N VAL A 423 4.11 -21.52 6.08
CA VAL A 423 3.01 -20.66 5.66
C VAL A 423 1.95 -20.67 6.75
N PRO A 424 1.58 -19.52 7.27
CA PRO A 424 2.21 -18.21 7.05
C PRO A 424 3.48 -18.00 7.87
N GLY A 425 4.41 -17.21 7.32
CA GLY A 425 5.45 -16.54 8.09
C GLY A 425 5.02 -15.13 8.44
N VAL A 426 5.47 -14.62 9.58
CA VAL A 426 5.07 -13.31 10.10
C VAL A 426 6.23 -12.33 10.05
N LEU A 427 5.99 -11.21 9.41
CA LEU A 427 6.89 -10.05 9.43
C LEU A 427 6.22 -8.91 10.18
N VAL A 428 7.03 -8.11 10.86
CA VAL A 428 6.61 -6.85 11.49
C VAL A 428 7.33 -5.70 10.80
N ILE A 429 6.56 -4.83 10.19
CA ILE A 429 7.08 -3.63 9.53
C ILE A 429 6.93 -2.48 10.50
N LEU A 430 8.04 -1.87 10.91
CA LEU A 430 8.07 -0.78 11.89
C LEU A 430 8.46 0.55 11.25
N CYS A 431 7.76 1.60 11.66
CA CYS A 431 8.14 2.99 11.51
C CYS A 431 8.45 3.56 12.89
N GLU A 432 9.72 3.71 13.19
CA GLU A 432 10.21 4.12 14.51
C GLU A 432 10.45 5.64 14.63
N GLY A 433 9.93 6.43 13.70
CA GLY A 433 10.10 7.87 13.70
C GLY A 433 11.52 8.32 13.34
N ARG A 434 11.86 9.56 13.70
CA ARG A 434 13.23 10.08 13.52
C ARG A 434 14.14 9.48 14.59
N ASN A 435 15.36 9.11 14.20
CA ASN A 435 16.38 8.57 15.09
C ASN A 435 15.93 7.35 15.93
N ARG A 436 14.88 6.65 15.50
CA ARG A 436 14.27 5.52 16.22
C ARG A 436 13.69 5.93 17.60
N GLU A 437 13.22 7.15 17.71
CA GLU A 437 12.68 7.68 18.96
C GLU A 437 11.17 7.49 19.11
N GLY A 438 10.48 6.95 18.10
CA GLY A 438 9.03 6.78 18.11
C GLY A 438 8.26 8.10 18.05
N PHE A 439 6.98 8.02 18.40
CA PHE A 439 6.04 9.14 18.37
C PHE A 439 5.33 9.23 19.71
N TYR A 440 5.21 10.43 20.30
CA TYR A 440 4.33 10.65 21.45
C TYR A 440 2.89 10.76 20.98
N ILE A 441 2.09 9.73 21.23
CA ILE A 441 0.69 9.63 20.79
C ILE A 441 -0.22 9.57 22.01
N CYS A 442 -1.30 10.34 21.98
CA CYS A 442 -2.29 10.33 23.04
C CYS A 442 -3.20 9.10 22.93
N ARG A 443 -3.32 8.35 24.03
CA ARG A 443 -4.20 7.16 24.08
C ARG A 443 -5.68 7.51 23.88
N SER A 444 -6.11 8.72 24.25
CA SER A 444 -7.51 9.12 24.19
C SER A 444 -7.91 9.71 22.84
N CYS A 445 -7.10 10.61 22.25
CA CYS A 445 -7.48 11.35 21.03
C CYS A 445 -6.62 11.01 19.80
N GLY A 446 -5.55 10.22 19.96
CA GLY A 446 -4.67 9.84 18.85
C GLY A 446 -3.70 10.92 18.37
N CYS A 447 -3.82 12.15 18.83
CA CYS A 447 -2.94 13.23 18.42
C CYS A 447 -1.50 13.01 18.86
N HIS A 448 -0.58 13.43 18.00
CA HIS A 448 0.84 13.45 18.26
C HIS A 448 1.30 14.80 18.81
N THR A 449 2.27 14.75 19.72
CA THR A 449 3.03 15.92 20.17
C THR A 449 4.53 15.67 20.04
N THR A 450 5.31 16.75 19.85
CA THR A 450 6.77 16.65 19.71
C THR A 450 7.49 16.28 21.01
N ALA A 451 6.83 16.52 22.16
CA ALA A 451 7.35 16.19 23.48
C ALA A 451 6.19 15.82 24.41
N ARG A 452 6.51 15.18 25.53
CA ARG A 452 5.51 14.85 26.55
C ARG A 452 4.95 16.13 27.19
N GLN A 453 3.63 16.32 27.11
CA GLN A 453 2.91 17.50 27.62
C GLN A 453 1.76 17.07 28.52
N LYS A 454 1.37 17.93 29.48
CA LYS A 454 0.24 17.66 30.39
C LYS A 454 -1.12 17.84 29.70
N SER A 455 -1.19 18.71 28.72
CA SER A 455 -2.40 18.96 27.90
C SER A 455 -2.01 19.25 26.47
N HIS A 456 -2.87 18.92 25.54
CA HIS A 456 -2.69 19.12 24.10
C HIS A 456 -4.06 19.28 23.43
N LYS A 457 -4.06 19.63 22.14
CA LYS A 457 -5.30 19.72 21.36
C LYS A 457 -5.59 18.39 20.68
N SER A 458 -6.86 17.99 20.71
CA SER A 458 -7.38 16.86 19.92
C SER A 458 -7.41 17.21 18.42
N PRO A 459 -7.65 16.23 17.51
CA PRO A 459 -7.86 16.53 16.08
C PRO A 459 -8.97 17.54 15.81
N PHE A 460 -9.94 17.65 16.73
CA PHE A 460 -11.07 18.59 16.67
C PHE A 460 -10.81 19.91 17.43
N ASN A 461 -9.54 20.16 17.83
CA ASN A 461 -9.11 21.36 18.56
C ASN A 461 -9.72 21.54 19.96
N SER A 462 -10.33 20.53 20.53
CA SER A 462 -10.72 20.51 21.94
C SER A 462 -9.49 20.24 22.83
N ASP A 463 -9.52 20.77 24.05
CA ASP A 463 -8.46 20.46 25.01
C ASP A 463 -8.54 19.00 25.45
N CYS A 464 -7.40 18.33 25.44
CA CYS A 464 -7.27 16.94 25.82
C CYS A 464 -6.19 16.78 26.89
N GLY A 465 -6.58 16.21 28.03
CA GLY A 465 -5.69 15.83 29.13
C GLY A 465 -5.28 14.35 29.09
N GLY A 466 -5.51 13.66 27.99
CA GLY A 466 -5.18 12.23 27.84
C GLY A 466 -3.68 11.97 27.92
N VAL A 467 -3.32 10.75 28.34
CA VAL A 467 -1.94 10.34 28.53
C VAL A 467 -1.23 10.20 27.20
N LEU A 468 -0.08 10.87 27.07
CA LEU A 468 0.83 10.75 25.95
C LEU A 468 1.83 9.63 26.23
N GLU A 469 1.82 8.61 25.39
CA GLU A 469 2.78 7.52 25.45
C GLU A 469 3.63 7.49 24.17
N ARG A 470 4.78 6.86 24.28
CA ARG A 470 5.73 6.73 23.19
C ARG A 470 5.49 5.43 22.45
N PHE A 471 5.20 5.50 21.16
CA PHE A 471 4.96 4.36 20.29
C PHE A 471 5.76 4.47 19.00
N SER A 472 6.21 3.34 18.49
CA SER A 472 6.43 3.16 17.07
C SER A 472 5.11 2.86 16.36
N LEU A 473 5.03 3.04 15.06
CA LEU A 473 3.92 2.55 14.25
C LEU A 473 4.30 1.21 13.65
N GLY A 474 3.42 0.23 13.72
CA GLY A 474 3.69 -1.11 13.25
C GLY A 474 2.59 -1.68 12.36
N HIS A 475 2.99 -2.64 11.52
CA HIS A 475 2.11 -3.44 10.70
C HIS A 475 2.60 -4.88 10.69
N GLU A 476 1.71 -5.81 11.06
CA GLU A 476 1.97 -7.24 10.99
C GLU A 476 1.58 -7.76 9.61
N LEU A 477 2.53 -8.31 8.88
CA LEU A 477 2.35 -8.88 7.56
C LEU A 477 2.53 -10.40 7.63
N ALA A 478 1.43 -11.15 7.57
CA ALA A 478 1.46 -12.59 7.37
C ALA A 478 1.51 -12.87 5.86
N THR A 479 2.54 -13.59 5.41
CA THR A 479 2.76 -13.88 3.99
C THR A 479 3.54 -15.18 3.80
N ASP A 480 3.77 -15.58 2.55
CA ASP A 480 4.71 -16.66 2.23
C ASP A 480 6.14 -16.21 2.51
N VAL A 481 6.86 -16.98 3.32
CA VAL A 481 8.23 -16.68 3.74
C VAL A 481 9.13 -17.90 3.58
N VAL A 482 10.32 -17.68 3.04
CA VAL A 482 11.41 -18.64 3.02
C VAL A 482 12.62 -18.02 3.71
N ARG A 483 13.12 -18.69 4.75
CA ARG A 483 14.35 -18.33 5.45
C ARG A 483 15.50 -19.20 4.93
N LEU A 484 16.56 -18.55 4.48
CA LEU A 484 17.74 -19.19 3.88
C LEU A 484 18.94 -18.97 4.78
N GLN A 485 19.53 -20.08 5.26
CA GLN A 485 20.75 -20.04 6.06
C GLN A 485 21.92 -20.47 5.17
N PHE A 486 22.74 -19.49 4.79
CA PHE A 486 23.97 -19.74 4.04
C PHE A 486 25.14 -19.95 5.01
N PRO A 487 26.00 -20.97 4.79
CA PRO A 487 27.19 -21.17 5.61
C PRO A 487 28.12 -19.95 5.56
N GLY A 488 28.55 -19.49 6.74
CA GLY A 488 29.55 -18.43 6.86
C GLY A 488 29.08 -17.01 6.56
N VAL A 489 27.78 -16.76 6.48
CA VAL A 489 27.23 -15.40 6.47
C VAL A 489 27.30 -14.82 7.86
N LYS A 490 28.18 -13.85 8.06
CA LYS A 490 28.40 -13.17 9.32
C LYS A 490 28.18 -11.66 9.13
N GLY A 491 27.28 -11.12 9.97
CA GLY A 491 27.00 -9.69 9.96
C GLY A 491 25.96 -9.24 8.91
N GLU A 492 25.39 -8.10 9.22
CA GLU A 492 24.21 -7.51 8.54
C GLU A 492 24.47 -7.28 7.04
N TRP A 493 25.63 -6.76 6.69
CA TRP A 493 25.89 -6.29 5.32
C TRP A 493 26.24 -7.40 4.34
N ASP A 494 26.91 -8.46 4.80
CA ASP A 494 27.11 -9.65 3.99
C ASP A 494 25.78 -10.36 3.73
N ALA A 495 24.93 -10.45 4.76
CA ALA A 495 23.57 -10.97 4.62
C ALA A 495 22.72 -10.17 3.64
N TYR A 496 22.74 -8.83 3.69
CA TYR A 496 22.01 -8.00 2.71
C TYR A 496 22.57 -8.15 1.30
N SER A 497 23.87 -8.27 1.13
CA SER A 497 24.48 -8.46 -0.20
C SER A 497 24.02 -9.79 -0.83
N VAL A 498 23.94 -10.86 -0.04
CA VAL A 498 23.38 -12.14 -0.47
C VAL A 498 21.87 -12.03 -0.67
N ALA A 499 21.15 -11.40 0.24
CA ALA A 499 19.70 -11.26 0.17
C ALA A 499 19.24 -10.58 -1.12
N TYR A 500 19.87 -9.47 -1.51
CA TYR A 500 19.53 -8.80 -2.76
C TYR A 500 19.97 -9.56 -4.00
N ALA A 501 21.06 -10.32 -3.95
CA ALA A 501 21.43 -11.23 -5.04
C ALA A 501 20.37 -12.33 -5.23
N ILE A 502 19.92 -12.94 -4.14
CA ILE A 502 18.87 -13.98 -4.15
C ILE A 502 17.52 -13.39 -4.59
N LEU A 503 17.14 -12.21 -4.12
CA LEU A 503 15.90 -11.55 -4.54
C LEU A 503 15.88 -11.37 -6.06
N LEU A 504 16.94 -10.81 -6.63
CA LEU A 504 17.04 -10.57 -8.06
C LEU A 504 17.10 -11.86 -8.85
N GLY A 505 17.88 -12.86 -8.38
CA GLY A 505 17.92 -14.20 -8.99
C GLY A 505 16.58 -14.93 -8.92
N ALA A 506 15.82 -14.74 -7.85
CA ALA A 506 14.47 -15.28 -7.71
C ALA A 506 13.48 -14.58 -8.66
N ALA A 507 13.53 -13.25 -8.76
CA ALA A 507 12.71 -12.50 -9.70
C ALA A 507 12.96 -12.94 -11.15
N ASP A 508 14.22 -13.03 -11.56
CA ASP A 508 14.62 -13.48 -12.89
C ASP A 508 14.15 -14.93 -13.15
N THR A 509 14.37 -15.85 -12.19
CA THR A 509 14.02 -17.29 -12.35
C THR A 509 12.51 -17.52 -12.36
N LEU A 510 11.78 -16.82 -11.49
CA LEU A 510 10.33 -16.94 -11.38
C LEU A 510 9.58 -16.11 -12.43
N GLN A 511 10.31 -15.29 -13.17
CA GLN A 511 9.77 -14.35 -14.15
C GLN A 511 8.68 -13.47 -13.54
N VAL A 512 9.02 -12.82 -12.42
CA VAL A 512 8.14 -11.85 -11.73
C VAL A 512 8.90 -10.56 -11.51
N PRO A 513 8.19 -9.42 -11.42
CA PRO A 513 8.82 -8.16 -11.00
C PRO A 513 9.52 -8.32 -9.65
N ASP A 514 10.67 -7.69 -9.49
CA ASP A 514 11.38 -7.66 -8.19
C ASP A 514 10.55 -6.98 -7.09
N THR A 515 9.52 -6.21 -7.51
CA THR A 515 8.56 -5.55 -6.63
C THR A 515 7.60 -6.50 -5.93
N ASP A 516 7.36 -7.69 -6.48
CA ASP A 516 6.45 -8.69 -5.94
C ASP A 516 7.10 -9.51 -4.82
N LEU A 517 8.43 -9.45 -4.77
CA LEU A 517 9.26 -10.05 -3.73
C LEU A 517 9.88 -8.98 -2.84
N ASN A 518 10.28 -9.37 -1.64
CA ASN A 518 11.08 -8.51 -0.77
C ASN A 518 11.99 -9.35 0.12
N VAL A 519 13.00 -8.71 0.71
CA VAL A 519 13.96 -9.36 1.59
C VAL A 519 14.13 -8.61 2.89
N THR A 520 14.40 -9.36 3.94
CA THR A 520 14.98 -8.86 5.19
C THR A 520 16.02 -9.87 5.69
N ILE A 521 16.65 -9.55 6.79
CA ILE A 521 17.57 -10.45 7.46
C ILE A 521 17.08 -10.77 8.86
N ALA A 522 17.45 -11.93 9.37
CA ALA A 522 17.17 -12.38 10.72
C ALA A 522 18.43 -12.99 11.32
N GLY A 523 18.43 -13.25 12.62
CA GLY A 523 19.49 -14.02 13.26
C GLY A 523 19.64 -15.41 12.65
N GLY A 524 20.87 -15.88 12.54
CA GLY A 524 21.20 -17.24 12.09
C GLY A 524 21.03 -18.27 13.20
N ASP A 525 21.27 -19.54 12.86
CA ASP A 525 21.15 -20.64 13.81
C ASP A 525 22.31 -20.68 14.83
N GLN A 526 23.43 -20.06 14.49
CA GLN A 526 24.58 -19.91 15.39
C GLN A 526 24.77 -18.44 15.80
N PRO A 527 25.28 -18.17 17.01
CA PRO A 527 25.57 -16.82 17.45
C PRO A 527 26.47 -16.07 16.47
N GLY A 528 26.06 -14.86 16.06
CA GLY A 528 26.81 -14.03 15.12
C GLY A 528 26.62 -14.37 13.65
N GLU A 529 25.84 -15.38 13.33
CA GLU A 529 25.38 -15.64 11.96
C GLU A 529 24.10 -14.87 11.63
N SER A 530 23.88 -14.64 10.34
CA SER A 530 22.67 -14.01 9.81
C SER A 530 22.03 -14.90 8.74
N ALA A 531 20.71 -14.96 8.76
CA ALA A 531 19.89 -15.63 7.75
C ALA A 531 19.24 -14.61 6.82
N VAL A 532 19.09 -14.99 5.57
CA VAL A 532 18.31 -14.24 4.57
C VAL A 532 16.85 -14.66 4.64
N VAL A 533 15.95 -13.72 4.68
CA VAL A 533 14.50 -13.94 4.68
C VAL A 533 13.91 -13.34 3.42
N LEU A 534 13.49 -14.19 2.50
CA LEU A 534 12.79 -13.80 1.27
C LEU A 534 11.29 -14.02 1.47
N TYR A 535 10.47 -13.08 1.05
CA TYR A 535 9.03 -13.15 1.24
C TYR A 535 8.26 -12.50 0.09
N ASP A 536 7.02 -12.96 -0.09
CA ASP A 536 6.08 -12.36 -1.03
C ASP A 536 5.61 -11.01 -0.49
N ASN A 537 5.71 -9.97 -1.30
CA ASN A 537 5.35 -8.60 -0.89
C ASN A 537 3.84 -8.35 -0.90
N VAL A 538 3.06 -9.41 -0.72
CA VAL A 538 1.59 -9.40 -0.75
C VAL A 538 1.07 -10.07 0.51
N PRO A 539 0.14 -9.45 1.25
CA PRO A 539 -0.49 -10.09 2.40
C PRO A 539 -1.14 -11.43 2.05
N GLY A 540 -0.86 -12.46 2.84
CA GLY A 540 -1.31 -13.83 2.61
C GLY A 540 -0.48 -14.62 1.60
N GLY A 541 0.54 -14.01 1.01
CA GLY A 541 1.42 -14.61 0.02
C GLY A 541 0.81 -14.77 -1.36
N ALA A 542 1.65 -14.92 -2.35
CA ALA A 542 1.28 -15.21 -3.74
C ALA A 542 1.83 -16.58 -4.21
N GLY A 543 2.47 -17.34 -3.31
CA GLY A 543 3.10 -18.62 -3.61
C GLY A 543 4.39 -18.50 -4.44
N LEU A 544 4.98 -17.30 -4.53
CA LEU A 544 6.18 -17.07 -5.33
C LEU A 544 7.40 -17.68 -4.66
N VAL A 545 7.68 -17.26 -3.42
CA VAL A 545 8.81 -17.79 -2.65
C VAL A 545 8.63 -19.26 -2.29
N ALA A 546 7.40 -19.75 -2.24
CA ALA A 546 7.06 -21.15 -2.04
C ALA A 546 7.71 -22.08 -3.07
N GLN A 547 7.98 -21.59 -4.28
CA GLN A 547 8.60 -22.39 -5.33
C GLN A 547 10.06 -22.73 -5.04
N LEU A 548 10.74 -21.98 -4.16
CA LEU A 548 12.11 -22.23 -3.75
C LEU A 548 12.27 -23.52 -2.91
N GLU A 549 11.17 -24.13 -2.48
CA GLU A 549 11.20 -25.48 -1.87
C GLU A 549 11.55 -26.61 -2.83
N LYS A 550 11.46 -26.32 -4.12
CA LYS A 550 11.83 -27.27 -5.16
C LYS A 550 13.31 -27.10 -5.46
N GLU A 551 14.12 -28.11 -5.17
CA GLU A 551 15.58 -28.06 -5.36
C GLU A 551 15.99 -27.56 -6.74
N LYS A 552 15.31 -28.01 -7.80
CA LYS A 552 15.58 -27.56 -9.18
C LYS A 552 15.34 -26.08 -9.39
N VAL A 553 14.32 -25.50 -8.71
CA VAL A 553 14.02 -24.06 -8.79
C VAL A 553 15.04 -23.29 -7.98
N PHE A 554 15.35 -23.77 -6.76
CA PHE A 554 16.36 -23.15 -5.91
C PHE A 554 17.74 -23.11 -6.56
N ALA A 555 18.15 -24.20 -7.22
CA ALA A 555 19.41 -24.25 -7.98
C ALA A 555 19.45 -23.16 -9.08
N LYS A 556 18.36 -23.00 -9.85
CA LYS A 556 18.27 -21.95 -10.87
C LYS A 556 18.35 -20.54 -10.26
N VAL A 557 17.69 -20.32 -9.12
CA VAL A 557 17.73 -19.04 -8.39
C VAL A 557 19.17 -18.72 -7.95
N LEU A 558 19.88 -19.73 -7.40
CA LEU A 558 21.29 -19.57 -7.03
C LEU A 558 22.18 -19.25 -8.23
N ASP A 559 21.97 -19.94 -9.35
CA ASP A 559 22.77 -19.70 -10.56
C ASP A 559 22.48 -18.31 -11.13
N ALA A 560 21.22 -17.89 -11.22
CA ALA A 560 20.85 -16.54 -11.64
C ALA A 560 21.43 -15.46 -10.69
N ALA A 561 21.39 -15.70 -9.37
CA ALA A 561 22.01 -14.80 -8.39
C ALA A 561 23.53 -14.71 -8.57
N LYS A 562 24.22 -15.82 -8.83
CA LYS A 562 25.66 -15.85 -9.12
C LYS A 562 25.99 -15.09 -10.39
N GLU A 563 25.25 -15.31 -11.47
CA GLU A 563 25.43 -14.61 -12.74
C GLU A 563 25.24 -13.09 -12.56
N ARG A 564 24.23 -12.68 -11.81
CA ARG A 564 23.96 -11.27 -11.52
C ARG A 564 25.13 -10.57 -10.81
N VAL A 565 25.75 -11.24 -9.81
CA VAL A 565 26.87 -10.65 -9.07
C VAL A 565 28.23 -10.86 -9.77
N ARG A 566 28.35 -11.83 -10.66
CA ARG A 566 29.52 -11.96 -11.56
C ARG A 566 29.57 -10.85 -12.58
N GLY A 567 28.44 -10.48 -13.15
CA GLY A 567 28.15 -9.58 -14.27
C GLY A 567 29.24 -8.65 -14.78
N ASN A 568 29.11 -8.21 -16.01
CA ASN A 568 30.10 -7.37 -16.72
C ASN A 568 30.07 -5.89 -16.30
N CYS A 569 29.45 -5.55 -15.18
CA CYS A 569 29.28 -4.15 -14.75
C CYS A 569 30.57 -3.47 -14.32
N GLY A 570 31.67 -4.19 -14.12
CA GLY A 570 32.98 -3.64 -13.78
C GLY A 570 33.08 -2.88 -12.45
N CYS A 571 32.00 -2.83 -11.65
CA CYS A 571 31.99 -2.09 -10.40
C CYS A 571 32.79 -2.79 -9.29
N SER A 572 33.46 -2.01 -8.43
CA SER A 572 34.30 -2.54 -7.34
C SER A 572 33.49 -3.07 -6.14
N SER A 573 32.28 -2.56 -5.91
CA SER A 573 31.43 -2.94 -4.78
C SER A 573 30.03 -3.34 -5.22
N SER A 574 29.21 -2.38 -5.66
CA SER A 574 27.85 -2.62 -6.16
C SER A 574 27.40 -1.49 -7.08
N CYS A 575 26.53 -1.79 -8.01
CA CYS A 575 25.86 -0.83 -8.88
C CYS A 575 24.44 -1.29 -9.22
N TYR A 576 23.70 -0.50 -9.97
CA TYR A 576 22.32 -0.86 -10.38
C TYR A 576 22.26 -2.02 -11.38
N GLY A 577 23.35 -2.33 -12.07
CA GLY A 577 23.45 -3.52 -12.90
C GLY A 577 23.64 -4.83 -12.11
N CYS A 578 23.95 -4.76 -10.81
CA CYS A 578 24.15 -5.98 -10.00
C CYS A 578 23.25 -6.03 -8.75
N LEU A 579 23.44 -5.18 -7.74
CA LEU A 579 22.74 -5.31 -6.44
C LEU A 579 21.91 -4.09 -6.04
N ARG A 580 22.15 -2.91 -6.62
CA ARG A 580 21.43 -1.71 -6.22
C ARG A 580 20.09 -1.58 -6.91
N SER A 581 19.11 -1.10 -6.17
CA SER A 581 17.79 -0.71 -6.66
C SER A 581 17.33 0.57 -5.97
N TYR A 582 16.25 1.17 -6.45
CA TYR A 582 15.65 2.32 -5.77
C TYR A 582 15.19 1.98 -4.33
N ARG A 583 14.80 0.73 -4.09
CA ARG A 583 14.27 0.29 -2.80
C ARG A 583 15.33 0.09 -1.72
N ASN A 584 16.57 -0.24 -2.12
CA ASN A 584 17.64 -0.55 -1.18
C ASN A 584 18.68 0.56 -1.03
N GLN A 585 18.29 1.83 -1.27
CA GLN A 585 19.18 2.97 -1.18
C GLN A 585 19.90 3.11 0.17
N PHE A 586 19.26 2.68 1.25
CA PHE A 586 19.83 2.67 2.60
C PHE A 586 21.09 1.78 2.72
N ALA A 587 21.19 0.77 1.87
CA ALA A 587 22.27 -0.21 1.88
C ALA A 587 23.36 0.04 0.80
N HIS A 588 23.18 1.00 -0.11
CA HIS A 588 24.04 1.18 -1.29
C HIS A 588 25.53 1.26 -1.00
N THR A 589 25.91 1.89 0.10
CA THR A 589 27.33 2.05 0.50
C THR A 589 27.96 0.78 1.08
N GLN A 590 27.12 -0.15 1.50
CA GLN A 590 27.52 -1.35 2.22
C GLN A 590 27.41 -2.64 1.36
N LEU A 591 26.58 -2.60 0.30
CA LEU A 591 26.41 -3.73 -0.59
C LEU A 591 27.70 -4.04 -1.36
N ASN A 592 28.09 -5.32 -1.38
CA ASN A 592 29.30 -5.80 -2.03
C ASN A 592 29.05 -7.08 -2.82
N ARG A 593 29.12 -6.99 -4.17
CA ARG A 593 28.88 -8.10 -5.07
C ARG A 593 29.93 -9.22 -4.96
N LEU A 594 31.19 -8.86 -4.68
CA LEU A 594 32.26 -9.85 -4.58
C LEU A 594 32.13 -10.69 -3.31
N ARG A 595 31.69 -10.09 -2.19
CA ARG A 595 31.36 -10.82 -0.97
C ARG A 595 30.16 -11.73 -1.18
N ALA A 596 29.09 -11.23 -1.81
CA ALA A 596 27.94 -12.05 -2.17
C ALA A 596 28.35 -13.23 -3.03
N LEU A 597 29.16 -13.03 -4.08
CA LEU A 597 29.67 -14.10 -4.93
C LEU A 597 30.48 -15.13 -4.15
N ALA A 598 31.38 -14.69 -3.29
CA ALA A 598 32.20 -15.58 -2.47
C ALA A 598 31.37 -16.47 -1.53
N ILE A 599 30.24 -15.96 -1.03
CA ILE A 599 29.30 -16.73 -0.19
C ILE A 599 28.47 -17.71 -1.05
N LEU A 600 27.92 -17.21 -2.17
CA LEU A 600 27.07 -18.02 -3.05
C LEU A 600 27.81 -19.14 -3.78
N THR A 601 29.16 -19.11 -3.85
CA THR A 601 30.01 -20.12 -4.51
C THR A 601 30.61 -21.14 -3.56
N ARG A 602 30.46 -21.01 -2.26
CA ARG A 602 30.83 -22.00 -1.24
C ARG A 602 29.84 -23.14 -1.21
#